data_1a61a253a87868cf936fc4114da0633a
#
_entry.id   1a61a253a87868cf936fc4114da0633a
#
_cell.length_a   1.000
_cell.length_b   1.000
_cell.length_c   1.000
_cell.angle_alpha   90.00
_cell.angle_beta   90.00
_cell.angle_gamma   90.00
#
_symmetry.space_group_name_H-M   'P 1'
#
loop_
_entity.id
_entity.type
_entity.pdbx_description
1 polymer ?
#
loop_
_entity_poly.entity_id
_entity_poly.type
_entity_poly.pdbx_seq_one_letter_code
_entity_poly.pdbx_strand_id
1 'polypeptide(L)'
;MKRIRYLALILPITLLSLTGCASGNNILINGSTSVERVISALIEAFMMEHPGAIITFNPTGSGAGIASAIEGTADIGISSRELREGETGVDATVFAIDGIAIFVHPDNPVSDLSKEQIAGIYTGKITNWNQVGGNNAPIAVFGREAGAGTREAFDSILGIVGEARHDQELTSGGAILSSVATNPFGIGYSSLSTIGDSVKLVSVNGVHCTEESLLDGTYEVQRPFILMTQSGAPVSPLAQDFIDFVLSPAATQIIYNAGVLQAA
;
A
#
# COMPACT_ATOMS: atom_id res chain seq x y z
N MET A 1 -84.90 26.48 -17.46
CA MET A 1 -83.86 25.47 -17.14
C MET A 1 -82.55 25.96 -17.70
N LYS A 2 -81.65 26.56 -16.82
CA LYS A 2 -80.38 27.12 -17.23
C LYS A 2 -79.33 26.04 -17.00
N ARG A 3 -78.59 25.63 -18.05
CA ARG A 3 -77.47 24.69 -17.98
C ARG A 3 -76.18 25.48 -17.65
N ILE A 4 -75.61 25.27 -16.47
CA ILE A 4 -74.33 25.79 -16.07
C ILE A 4 -73.25 24.87 -16.66
N ARG A 5 -72.36 25.41 -17.52
CA ARG A 5 -71.15 24.73 -18.03
C ARG A 5 -70.02 25.02 -17.12
N TYR A 6 -69.50 24.00 -16.41
CA TYR A 6 -68.24 24.08 -15.66
C TYR A 6 -67.10 23.94 -16.65
N LEU A 7 -66.27 24.98 -16.76
CA LEU A 7 -65.01 24.97 -17.50
C LEU A 7 -63.95 24.49 -16.53
N ALA A 8 -63.46 23.24 -16.71
CA ALA A 8 -62.39 22.69 -15.94
C ALA A 8 -61.05 23.25 -16.46
N LEU A 9 -60.44 24.09 -15.68
CA LEU A 9 -59.07 24.63 -15.93
C LEU A 9 -58.06 23.59 -15.54
N ILE A 10 -57.46 22.88 -16.50
CA ILE A 10 -56.38 21.91 -16.30
C ILE A 10 -55.08 22.73 -16.24
N LEU A 11 -54.52 22.87 -15.04
CA LEU A 11 -53.22 23.48 -14.80
C LEU A 11 -52.15 22.41 -15.03
N PRO A 12 -51.18 22.60 -15.96
CA PRO A 12 -50.11 21.63 -16.11
C PRO A 12 -49.15 21.75 -14.94
N ILE A 13 -49.08 20.72 -14.12
CA ILE A 13 -48.01 20.56 -13.09
C ILE A 13 -46.75 20.15 -13.83
N THR A 14 -45.86 21.13 -14.08
CA THR A 14 -44.48 20.87 -14.50
C THR A 14 -43.71 20.27 -13.32
N LEU A 15 -43.54 18.96 -13.36
CA LEU A 15 -42.65 18.23 -12.45
C LEU A 15 -41.22 18.65 -12.78
N LEU A 16 -40.65 19.61 -12.02
CA LEU A 16 -39.24 19.91 -12.05
C LEU A 16 -38.54 18.71 -11.41
N SER A 17 -37.99 17.83 -12.24
CA SER A 17 -37.05 16.80 -11.78
C SER A 17 -35.81 17.50 -11.31
N LEU A 18 -35.69 17.77 -10.00
CA LEU A 18 -34.40 18.03 -9.37
C LEU A 18 -33.60 16.70 -9.39
N THR A 19 -32.87 16.47 -10.48
CA THR A 19 -31.72 15.58 -10.43
C THR A 19 -30.65 16.28 -9.61
N GLY A 20 -30.79 16.24 -8.30
CA GLY A 20 -29.71 16.51 -7.39
C GLY A 20 -28.70 15.38 -7.59
N CYS A 21 -27.63 15.64 -8.33
CA CYS A 21 -26.40 14.91 -8.13
C CYS A 21 -26.01 15.17 -6.68
N ALA A 22 -26.33 14.25 -5.79
CA ALA A 22 -25.65 14.16 -4.52
C ALA A 22 -24.19 13.79 -4.87
N SER A 23 -23.35 14.80 -5.12
CA SER A 23 -21.92 14.64 -5.06
C SER A 23 -21.65 14.29 -3.59
N GLY A 24 -21.52 12.98 -3.31
CA GLY A 24 -21.21 12.52 -1.96
C GLY A 24 -19.86 13.11 -1.57
N ASN A 25 -19.85 13.82 -0.43
CA ASN A 25 -18.61 14.35 0.14
C ASN A 25 -17.76 13.23 0.79
N ASN A 26 -18.00 11.99 0.41
CA ASN A 26 -17.37 10.81 1.00
C ASN A 26 -16.53 10.08 -0.04
N ILE A 27 -15.33 9.67 0.34
CA ILE A 27 -14.46 8.77 -0.43
C ILE A 27 -14.19 7.54 0.42
N LEU A 28 -14.37 6.35 -0.16
CA LEU A 28 -13.97 5.08 0.41
C LEU A 28 -12.71 4.59 -0.29
N ILE A 29 -11.65 4.37 0.48
CA ILE A 29 -10.37 3.85 0.02
C ILE A 29 -10.14 2.48 0.67
N ASN A 30 -9.91 1.44 -0.12
CA ASN A 30 -9.54 0.12 0.38
C ASN A 30 -8.15 -0.26 -0.13
N GLY A 31 -7.33 -0.91 0.69
CA GLY A 31 -6.08 -1.38 0.15
C GLY A 31 -4.97 -1.75 1.12
N SER A 32 -3.77 -1.68 0.63
CA SER A 32 -2.56 -2.15 1.31
C SER A 32 -2.36 -1.53 2.69
N THR A 33 -2.13 -2.38 3.69
CA THR A 33 -1.73 -1.96 5.05
C THR A 33 -0.36 -1.27 5.06
N SER A 34 0.48 -1.50 4.06
CA SER A 34 1.81 -0.89 3.99
C SER A 34 1.79 0.59 3.66
N VAL A 35 0.71 1.09 3.05
CA VAL A 35 0.55 2.51 2.71
C VAL A 35 -0.12 3.32 3.81
N GLU A 36 -0.57 2.68 4.90
CA GLU A 36 -1.38 3.31 5.95
C GLU A 36 -0.78 4.63 6.46
N ARG A 37 0.52 4.65 6.71
CA ARG A 37 1.20 5.84 7.20
C ARG A 37 1.15 7.00 6.19
N VAL A 38 1.48 6.74 4.93
CA VAL A 38 1.52 7.79 3.90
C VAL A 38 0.11 8.23 3.51
N ILE A 39 -0.83 7.27 3.34
CA ILE A 39 -2.19 7.63 2.92
C ILE A 39 -2.94 8.37 4.02
N SER A 40 -2.75 8.03 5.30
CA SER A 40 -3.36 8.77 6.42
C SER A 40 -2.86 10.21 6.48
N ALA A 41 -1.55 10.44 6.30
CA ALA A 41 -1.00 11.79 6.26
C ALA A 41 -1.53 12.62 5.08
N LEU A 42 -1.69 11.99 3.90
CA LEU A 42 -2.28 12.62 2.72
C LEU A 42 -3.76 12.94 2.93
N ILE A 43 -4.53 12.03 3.52
CA ILE A 43 -5.94 12.24 3.87
C ILE A 43 -6.09 13.41 4.84
N GLU A 44 -5.30 13.45 5.90
CA GLU A 44 -5.34 14.55 6.88
C GLU A 44 -5.06 15.90 6.20
N ALA A 45 -4.00 15.99 5.40
CA ALA A 45 -3.65 17.21 4.68
C ALA A 45 -4.75 17.65 3.71
N PHE A 46 -5.29 16.72 2.92
CA PHE A 46 -6.37 17.01 1.99
C PHE A 46 -7.64 17.51 2.69
N MET A 47 -8.05 16.86 3.78
CA MET A 47 -9.26 17.24 4.54
C MET A 47 -9.11 18.61 5.21
N MET A 48 -7.89 19.07 5.52
CA MET A 48 -7.64 20.42 6.02
C MET A 48 -7.95 21.49 4.96
N GLU A 49 -7.68 21.20 3.69
CA GLU A 49 -7.94 22.10 2.55
C GLU A 49 -9.37 21.96 2.00
N HIS A 50 -10.04 20.84 2.28
CA HIS A 50 -11.40 20.51 1.82
C HIS A 50 -12.36 20.30 3.01
N PRO A 51 -12.78 21.36 3.71
CA PRO A 51 -13.68 21.25 4.84
C PRO A 51 -15.01 20.61 4.42
N GLY A 52 -15.37 19.49 5.06
CA GLY A 52 -16.58 18.71 4.76
C GLY A 52 -16.33 17.48 3.88
N ALA A 53 -15.12 17.26 3.37
CA ALA A 53 -14.73 15.96 2.81
C ALA A 53 -14.61 14.92 3.93
N ILE A 54 -15.13 13.72 3.67
CA ILE A 54 -14.99 12.56 4.56
C ILE A 54 -14.29 11.47 3.77
N ILE A 55 -13.08 11.14 4.17
CA ILE A 55 -12.29 10.08 3.52
C ILE A 55 -12.08 8.95 4.52
N THR A 56 -12.52 7.75 4.15
CA THR A 56 -12.33 6.55 4.97
C THR A 56 -11.34 5.63 4.29
N PHE A 57 -10.25 5.30 4.98
CA PHE A 57 -9.29 4.31 4.53
C PHE A 57 -9.44 3.01 5.33
N ASN A 58 -9.61 1.89 4.62
CA ASN A 58 -9.65 0.54 5.19
C ASN A 58 -8.38 -0.23 4.79
N PRO A 59 -7.47 -0.51 5.71
CA PRO A 59 -6.25 -1.27 5.43
C PRO A 59 -6.54 -2.78 5.32
N THR A 60 -7.04 -3.21 4.16
CA THR A 60 -7.54 -4.58 3.90
C THR A 60 -6.53 -5.48 3.16
N GLY A 61 -5.37 -4.93 2.76
CA GLY A 61 -4.37 -5.60 1.94
C GLY A 61 -4.50 -5.29 0.45
N SER A 62 -3.38 -5.41 -0.30
CA SER A 62 -3.34 -5.06 -1.73
C SER A 62 -4.33 -5.86 -2.58
N GLY A 63 -4.46 -7.17 -2.33
CA GLY A 63 -5.39 -8.01 -3.07
C GLY A 63 -6.84 -7.56 -2.94
N ALA A 64 -7.27 -7.21 -1.71
CA ALA A 64 -8.62 -6.70 -1.45
C ALA A 64 -8.81 -5.28 -2.03
N GLY A 65 -7.78 -4.42 -1.99
CA GLY A 65 -7.80 -3.11 -2.61
C GLY A 65 -7.98 -3.17 -4.13
N ILE A 66 -7.24 -4.06 -4.80
CA ILE A 66 -7.37 -4.31 -6.25
C ILE A 66 -8.77 -4.82 -6.58
N ALA A 67 -9.26 -5.84 -5.85
CA ALA A 67 -10.59 -6.38 -6.05
C ALA A 67 -11.68 -5.31 -5.87
N SER A 68 -11.59 -4.47 -4.83
CA SER A 68 -12.54 -3.39 -4.58
C SER A 68 -12.56 -2.36 -5.71
N ALA A 69 -11.41 -2.03 -6.30
CA ALA A 69 -11.34 -1.13 -7.45
C ALA A 69 -11.94 -1.76 -8.70
N ILE A 70 -11.65 -3.03 -8.98
CA ILE A 70 -12.22 -3.76 -10.14
C ILE A 70 -13.74 -3.84 -10.03
N GLU A 71 -14.26 -4.13 -8.84
CA GLU A 71 -15.71 -4.29 -8.58
C GLU A 71 -16.44 -2.95 -8.41
N GLY A 72 -15.73 -1.83 -8.27
CA GLY A 72 -16.31 -0.52 -7.97
C GLY A 72 -16.96 -0.44 -6.58
N THR A 73 -16.52 -1.29 -5.63
CA THR A 73 -17.00 -1.29 -4.24
C THR A 73 -16.27 -0.31 -3.34
N ALA A 74 -15.16 0.26 -3.80
CA ALA A 74 -14.47 1.41 -3.25
C ALA A 74 -14.25 2.46 -4.35
N ASP A 75 -14.19 3.74 -3.98
CA ASP A 75 -13.88 4.82 -4.92
C ASP A 75 -12.44 4.75 -5.40
N ILE A 76 -11.53 4.35 -4.49
CA ILE A 76 -10.10 4.19 -4.77
C ILE A 76 -9.61 2.88 -4.15
N GLY A 77 -8.95 2.06 -4.97
CA GLY A 77 -8.15 0.94 -4.49
C GLY A 77 -6.68 1.33 -4.34
N ILE A 78 -5.97 0.75 -3.36
CA ILE A 78 -4.53 0.97 -3.22
C ILE A 78 -3.78 -0.35 -3.15
N SER A 79 -2.72 -0.46 -3.95
CA SER A 79 -1.81 -1.59 -3.94
C SER A 79 -0.38 -1.14 -3.59
N SER A 80 0.37 -2.02 -2.93
CA SER A 80 1.82 -1.90 -2.70
C SER A 80 2.61 -2.97 -3.45
N ARG A 81 2.09 -3.40 -4.58
CA ARG A 81 2.71 -4.28 -5.56
C ARG A 81 2.15 -4.00 -6.95
N GLU A 82 2.86 -4.45 -7.95
CA GLU A 82 2.35 -4.46 -9.33
C GLU A 82 1.07 -5.29 -9.47
N LEU A 83 0.26 -4.94 -10.46
CA LEU A 83 -0.88 -5.75 -10.87
C LEU A 83 -0.39 -7.05 -11.49
N ARG A 84 -1.06 -8.15 -11.16
CA ARG A 84 -0.77 -9.47 -11.75
C ARG A 84 -1.45 -9.61 -13.11
N GLU A 85 -0.98 -10.56 -13.89
CA GLU A 85 -1.69 -10.99 -15.08
C GLU A 85 -3.12 -11.42 -14.71
N GLY A 86 -4.11 -10.80 -15.38
CA GLY A 86 -5.53 -11.02 -15.11
C GLY A 86 -6.18 -10.02 -14.12
N GLU A 87 -5.41 -9.22 -13.39
CA GLU A 87 -5.95 -8.11 -12.59
C GLU A 87 -6.15 -6.88 -13.50
N THR A 88 -7.22 -6.90 -14.26
CA THR A 88 -7.60 -5.88 -15.26
C THR A 88 -8.89 -5.19 -14.87
N GLY A 89 -9.24 -4.09 -15.58
CA GLY A 89 -10.47 -3.34 -15.30
C GLY A 89 -10.27 -2.21 -14.31
N VAL A 90 -9.03 -1.79 -14.08
CA VAL A 90 -8.68 -0.61 -13.30
C VAL A 90 -7.78 0.33 -14.09
N ASP A 91 -7.92 1.62 -13.84
CA ASP A 91 -6.97 2.65 -14.23
C ASP A 91 -6.01 2.85 -13.05
N ALA A 92 -4.75 2.49 -13.27
CA ALA A 92 -3.73 2.41 -12.23
C ALA A 92 -2.67 3.50 -12.41
N THR A 93 -2.34 4.21 -11.33
CA THR A 93 -1.30 5.25 -11.31
C THR A 93 -0.36 5.04 -10.15
N VAL A 94 0.94 4.94 -10.43
CA VAL A 94 1.98 4.90 -9.38
C VAL A 94 2.11 6.29 -8.78
N PHE A 95 1.95 6.41 -7.46
CA PHE A 95 2.10 7.69 -6.78
C PHE A 95 3.36 7.76 -5.91
N ALA A 96 3.90 6.60 -5.50
CA ALA A 96 5.12 6.55 -4.70
C ALA A 96 5.90 5.25 -4.92
N ILE A 97 7.18 5.28 -4.56
CA ILE A 97 8.08 4.13 -4.53
C ILE A 97 8.48 3.87 -3.08
N ASP A 98 8.42 2.62 -2.65
CA ASP A 98 8.76 2.19 -1.30
C ASP A 98 9.82 1.08 -1.33
N GLY A 99 10.85 1.24 -0.48
CA GLY A 99 11.85 0.19 -0.26
C GLY A 99 11.33 -0.88 0.70
N ILE A 100 11.49 -2.15 0.33
CA ILE A 100 11.28 -3.25 1.28
C ILE A 100 12.60 -3.52 1.98
N ALA A 101 12.74 -2.93 3.17
CA ALA A 101 13.95 -3.06 3.98
C ALA A 101 14.01 -4.44 4.65
N ILE A 102 15.20 -5.05 4.62
CA ILE A 102 15.52 -6.27 5.33
C ILE A 102 16.17 -5.89 6.65
N PHE A 103 15.79 -6.54 7.74
CA PHE A 103 16.32 -6.24 9.05
C PHE A 103 16.46 -7.46 9.95
N VAL A 104 17.38 -7.35 10.89
CA VAL A 104 17.71 -8.37 11.89
C VAL A 104 17.75 -7.75 13.29
N HIS A 105 17.84 -8.57 14.32
CA HIS A 105 18.08 -8.08 15.68
C HIS A 105 19.40 -7.27 15.75
N PRO A 106 19.48 -6.19 16.55
CA PRO A 106 20.68 -5.34 16.63
C PRO A 106 21.98 -6.10 16.93
N ASP A 107 21.92 -7.15 17.74
CA ASP A 107 23.08 -7.97 18.12
C ASP A 107 23.49 -9.00 17.04
N ASN A 108 22.74 -9.14 15.96
CA ASN A 108 23.12 -10.04 14.87
C ASN A 108 24.33 -9.46 14.11
N PRO A 109 25.44 -10.19 13.93
CA PRO A 109 26.63 -9.66 13.24
C PRO A 109 26.44 -9.44 11.73
N VAL A 110 25.46 -10.11 11.11
CA VAL A 110 25.22 -10.02 9.65
C VAL A 110 24.77 -8.60 9.29
N SER A 111 25.45 -7.97 8.33
CA SER A 111 25.17 -6.61 7.85
C SER A 111 24.85 -6.52 6.36
N ASP A 112 25.10 -7.61 5.62
CA ASP A 112 24.84 -7.69 4.18
C ASP A 112 24.38 -9.12 3.82
N LEU A 113 23.42 -9.23 2.90
CA LEU A 113 22.95 -10.49 2.35
C LEU A 113 22.74 -10.33 0.84
N SER A 114 23.09 -11.35 0.04
CA SER A 114 22.67 -11.33 -1.35
C SER A 114 21.17 -11.66 -1.48
N LYS A 115 20.58 -11.28 -2.61
CA LYS A 115 19.19 -11.68 -2.93
C LYS A 115 18.99 -13.18 -2.87
N GLU A 116 19.96 -13.96 -3.34
CA GLU A 116 19.93 -15.41 -3.32
C GLU A 116 20.01 -15.97 -1.89
N GLN A 117 20.79 -15.33 -1.01
CA GLN A 117 20.85 -15.70 0.41
C GLN A 117 19.52 -15.41 1.10
N ILE A 118 18.92 -14.25 0.85
CA ILE A 118 17.61 -13.91 1.38
C ILE A 118 16.55 -14.91 0.87
N ALA A 119 16.52 -15.18 -0.43
CA ALA A 119 15.65 -16.20 -1.00
C ALA A 119 15.88 -17.59 -0.39
N GLY A 120 17.15 -17.96 -0.16
CA GLY A 120 17.53 -19.19 0.51
C GLY A 120 17.02 -19.29 1.95
N ILE A 121 17.07 -18.20 2.71
CA ILE A 121 16.52 -18.11 4.06
C ILE A 121 15.00 -18.30 4.03
N TYR A 122 14.31 -17.50 3.21
CA TYR A 122 12.84 -17.54 3.14
C TYR A 122 12.27 -18.78 2.45
N THR A 123 13.08 -19.59 1.78
CA THR A 123 12.67 -20.92 1.27
C THR A 123 13.12 -22.08 2.18
N GLY A 124 13.84 -21.79 3.27
CA GLY A 124 14.34 -22.80 4.21
C GLY A 124 15.55 -23.59 3.70
N LYS A 125 16.23 -23.13 2.63
CA LYS A 125 17.51 -23.70 2.14
C LYS A 125 18.69 -23.26 3.03
N ILE A 126 18.59 -22.08 3.63
CA ILE A 126 19.53 -21.53 4.60
C ILE A 126 18.77 -21.40 5.93
N THR A 127 19.21 -22.13 6.95
CA THR A 127 18.51 -22.25 8.23
C THR A 127 19.37 -21.87 9.44
N ASN A 128 20.64 -21.60 9.21
CA ASN A 128 21.59 -21.23 10.26
C ASN A 128 22.38 -19.98 9.84
N TRP A 129 22.53 -19.04 10.75
CA TRP A 129 23.23 -17.78 10.50
C TRP A 129 24.69 -17.97 10.09
N ASN A 130 25.36 -19.07 10.52
CA ASN A 130 26.75 -19.34 10.12
C ASN A 130 26.91 -19.61 8.60
N GLN A 131 25.83 -19.95 7.90
CA GLN A 131 25.85 -20.15 6.45
C GLN A 131 25.96 -18.84 5.67
N VAL A 132 25.74 -17.72 6.35
CA VAL A 132 25.75 -16.36 5.77
C VAL A 132 26.65 -15.40 6.58
N GLY A 133 27.65 -15.93 7.29
CA GLY A 133 28.64 -15.14 8.00
C GLY A 133 28.24 -14.69 9.43
N GLY A 134 27.14 -15.20 9.94
CA GLY A 134 26.69 -14.96 11.30
C GLY A 134 27.17 -16.01 12.30
N ASN A 135 26.60 -15.95 13.51
CA ASN A 135 26.87 -16.89 14.58
C ASN A 135 26.27 -18.29 14.27
N ASN A 136 26.78 -19.35 14.91
CA ASN A 136 26.18 -20.66 14.81
C ASN A 136 24.87 -20.71 15.62
N ALA A 137 23.79 -20.28 14.99
CA ALA A 137 22.45 -20.20 15.58
C ALA A 137 21.38 -20.38 14.50
N PRO A 138 20.21 -20.93 14.83
CA PRO A 138 19.10 -21.05 13.88
C PRO A 138 18.61 -19.66 13.44
N ILE A 139 18.03 -19.58 12.25
CA ILE A 139 17.36 -18.37 11.76
C ILE A 139 15.86 -18.49 12.10
N ALA A 140 15.32 -17.47 12.76
CA ALA A 140 13.88 -17.33 12.97
C ALA A 140 13.29 -16.37 11.91
N VAL A 141 12.46 -16.88 11.01
CA VAL A 141 11.98 -16.16 9.84
C VAL A 141 10.59 -15.57 10.11
N PHE A 142 10.52 -14.24 10.14
CA PHE A 142 9.27 -13.51 10.31
C PHE A 142 8.82 -12.92 8.97
N GLY A 143 7.53 -13.08 8.65
CA GLY A 143 6.96 -12.54 7.42
C GLY A 143 5.52 -12.07 7.60
N ARG A 144 4.95 -11.59 6.49
CA ARG A 144 3.57 -11.14 6.43
C ARG A 144 2.64 -12.32 6.09
N GLU A 145 1.39 -12.18 6.51
CA GLU A 145 0.30 -13.08 6.13
C GLU A 145 0.08 -13.11 4.61
N ALA A 146 -0.59 -14.16 4.14
CA ALA A 146 -1.00 -14.27 2.74
C ALA A 146 -1.94 -13.11 2.35
N GLY A 147 -1.78 -12.57 1.14
CA GLY A 147 -2.54 -11.42 0.64
C GLY A 147 -1.98 -10.05 1.04
N ALA A 148 -0.96 -10.01 1.92
CA ALA A 148 -0.25 -8.77 2.19
C ALA A 148 0.61 -8.35 1.00
N GLY A 149 0.36 -7.14 0.45
CA GLY A 149 1.10 -6.65 -0.71
C GLY A 149 2.62 -6.59 -0.52
N THR A 150 3.11 -6.40 0.74
CA THR A 150 4.55 -6.47 1.03
C THR A 150 5.10 -7.87 0.81
N ARG A 151 4.38 -8.92 1.27
CA ARG A 151 4.79 -10.31 1.03
C ARG A 151 4.77 -10.63 -0.46
N GLU A 152 3.70 -10.27 -1.14
CA GLU A 152 3.54 -10.55 -2.56
C GLU A 152 4.64 -9.89 -3.40
N ALA A 153 4.99 -8.63 -3.10
CA ALA A 153 6.08 -7.93 -3.76
C ALA A 153 7.44 -8.57 -3.41
N PHE A 154 7.70 -8.83 -2.14
CA PHE A 154 8.92 -9.46 -1.64
C PHE A 154 9.15 -10.82 -2.29
N ASP A 155 8.15 -11.70 -2.26
CA ASP A 155 8.22 -13.03 -2.85
C ASP A 155 8.45 -12.96 -4.37
N SER A 156 7.81 -12.01 -5.06
CA SER A 156 7.98 -11.80 -6.51
C SER A 156 9.38 -11.30 -6.85
N ILE A 157 9.90 -10.31 -6.14
CA ILE A 157 11.24 -9.73 -6.36
C ILE A 157 12.34 -10.77 -6.13
N LEU A 158 12.15 -11.66 -5.14
CA LEU A 158 13.09 -12.72 -4.83
C LEU A 158 12.87 -14.01 -5.65
N GLY A 159 11.81 -14.08 -6.46
CA GLY A 159 11.48 -15.26 -7.26
C GLY A 159 11.06 -16.48 -6.43
N ILE A 160 10.42 -16.28 -5.27
CA ILE A 160 10.05 -17.33 -4.32
C ILE A 160 8.54 -17.46 -4.12
N VAL A 161 7.75 -16.99 -5.08
CA VAL A 161 6.27 -17.04 -5.02
C VAL A 161 5.79 -18.48 -4.80
N GLY A 162 5.04 -18.70 -3.71
CA GLY A 162 4.54 -20.02 -3.33
C GLY A 162 5.56 -20.94 -2.63
N GLU A 163 6.83 -20.51 -2.52
CA GLU A 163 7.88 -21.28 -1.83
C GLU A 163 8.24 -20.69 -0.46
N ALA A 164 7.84 -19.44 -0.21
CA ALA A 164 8.20 -18.73 1.02
C ALA A 164 7.68 -19.45 2.27
N ARG A 165 8.57 -19.61 3.26
CA ARG A 165 8.31 -20.20 4.57
C ARG A 165 8.60 -19.19 5.67
N HIS A 166 7.69 -19.08 6.61
CA HIS A 166 7.81 -18.24 7.77
C HIS A 166 7.60 -19.08 9.02
N ASP A 167 8.43 -18.87 10.04
CA ASP A 167 8.19 -19.47 11.36
C ASP A 167 7.00 -18.78 12.03
N GLN A 168 6.81 -17.49 11.68
CA GLN A 168 5.64 -16.74 12.13
C GLN A 168 5.16 -15.78 11.04
N GLU A 169 3.86 -15.81 10.75
CA GLU A 169 3.16 -14.87 9.88
C GLU A 169 2.44 -13.80 10.72
N LEU A 170 2.63 -12.52 10.36
CA LEU A 170 2.18 -11.37 11.12
C LEU A 170 1.36 -10.42 10.23
N THR A 171 0.40 -9.72 10.85
CA THR A 171 -0.59 -8.91 10.13
C THR A 171 -0.12 -7.50 9.77
N SER A 172 1.05 -7.06 10.27
CA SER A 172 1.62 -5.74 9.95
C SER A 172 3.14 -5.74 9.93
N GLY A 173 3.75 -4.78 9.23
CA GLY A 173 5.20 -4.56 9.24
C GLY A 173 5.72 -4.21 10.64
N GLY A 174 4.97 -3.41 11.40
CA GLY A 174 5.31 -3.08 12.78
C GLY A 174 5.31 -4.29 13.72
N ALA A 175 4.44 -5.28 13.50
CA ALA A 175 4.45 -6.53 14.26
C ALA A 175 5.71 -7.36 13.94
N ILE A 176 6.15 -7.41 12.67
CA ILE A 176 7.42 -8.06 12.30
C ILE A 176 8.59 -7.35 12.98
N LEU A 177 8.61 -6.01 12.92
CA LEU A 177 9.65 -5.21 13.55
C LEU A 177 9.78 -5.54 15.05
N SER A 178 8.66 -5.54 15.78
CA SER A 178 8.62 -5.86 17.21
C SER A 178 9.10 -7.28 17.50
N SER A 179 8.73 -8.25 16.65
CA SER A 179 9.14 -9.65 16.82
C SER A 179 10.63 -9.83 16.59
N VAL A 180 11.22 -9.16 15.58
CA VAL A 180 12.67 -9.21 15.31
C VAL A 180 13.44 -8.46 16.39
N ALA A 181 12.96 -7.31 16.88
CA ALA A 181 13.61 -6.53 17.93
C ALA A 181 13.75 -7.30 19.26
N THR A 182 12.92 -8.32 19.49
CA THR A 182 12.95 -9.13 20.70
C THR A 182 13.52 -10.53 20.51
N ASN A 183 13.88 -10.92 19.27
CA ASN A 183 14.42 -12.23 18.96
C ASN A 183 15.82 -12.12 18.34
N PRO A 184 16.92 -12.47 19.08
CA PRO A 184 18.30 -12.38 18.57
C PRO A 184 18.59 -13.18 17.30
N PHE A 185 17.71 -14.11 16.94
CA PHE A 185 17.86 -14.97 15.77
C PHE A 185 16.97 -14.54 14.60
N GLY A 186 16.19 -13.46 14.80
CA GLY A 186 15.17 -13.01 13.88
C GLY A 186 15.72 -12.36 12.61
N ILE A 187 15.04 -12.63 11.49
CA ILE A 187 15.07 -11.86 10.25
C ILE A 187 13.65 -11.46 9.87
N GLY A 188 13.49 -10.25 9.36
CA GLY A 188 12.22 -9.75 8.89
C GLY A 188 12.36 -8.78 7.74
N TYR A 189 11.25 -8.41 7.14
CA TYR A 189 11.16 -7.38 6.11
C TYR A 189 9.91 -6.51 6.33
N SER A 190 10.02 -5.25 5.96
CA SER A 190 8.90 -4.30 5.97
C SER A 190 9.18 -3.12 5.04
N SER A 191 8.17 -2.27 4.83
CA SER A 191 8.36 -0.95 4.23
C SER A 191 9.42 -0.16 4.99
N LEU A 192 10.31 0.52 4.28
CA LEU A 192 11.31 1.42 4.86
C LEU A 192 10.64 2.46 5.76
N SER A 193 9.45 2.92 5.39
CA SER A 193 8.67 3.91 6.16
C SER A 193 8.29 3.46 7.59
N THR A 194 8.30 2.15 7.86
CA THR A 194 7.96 1.60 9.19
C THR A 194 9.17 1.31 10.07
N ILE A 195 10.38 1.41 9.51
CA ILE A 195 11.61 1.08 10.23
C ILE A 195 11.93 2.14 11.28
N GLY A 196 12.31 1.68 12.46
CA GLY A 196 12.83 2.49 13.57
C GLY A 196 14.13 1.92 14.11
N ASP A 197 14.67 2.54 15.15
CA ASP A 197 15.98 2.23 15.72
C ASP A 197 16.07 0.90 16.50
N SER A 198 14.94 0.18 16.62
CA SER A 198 14.86 -1.07 17.39
C SER A 198 15.45 -2.29 16.70
N VAL A 199 15.78 -2.19 15.42
CA VAL A 199 16.34 -3.27 14.59
C VAL A 199 17.54 -2.78 13.79
N LYS A 200 18.34 -3.71 13.27
CA LYS A 200 19.46 -3.40 12.39
C LYS A 200 19.10 -3.70 10.94
N LEU A 201 19.19 -2.70 10.08
CA LEU A 201 19.05 -2.89 8.64
C LEU A 201 20.20 -3.72 8.09
N VAL A 202 19.87 -4.56 7.10
CA VAL A 202 20.80 -5.38 6.34
C VAL A 202 20.83 -4.86 4.91
N SER A 203 22.03 -4.66 4.37
CA SER A 203 22.22 -4.33 2.95
C SER A 203 21.83 -5.52 2.07
N VAL A 204 21.41 -5.23 0.85
CA VAL A 204 21.15 -6.26 -0.16
C VAL A 204 22.16 -6.08 -1.31
N ASN A 205 22.94 -7.11 -1.58
CA ASN A 205 24.04 -7.06 -2.58
C ASN A 205 25.00 -5.88 -2.34
N GLY A 206 25.30 -5.53 -1.08
CA GLY A 206 26.14 -4.41 -0.70
C GLY A 206 25.46 -3.05 -0.74
N VAL A 207 24.18 -2.96 -1.12
CA VAL A 207 23.42 -1.70 -1.21
C VAL A 207 22.50 -1.55 -0.01
N HIS A 208 22.62 -0.42 0.70
CA HIS A 208 21.70 -0.08 1.79
C HIS A 208 20.35 0.40 1.24
N CYS A 209 19.27 0.05 1.94
CA CYS A 209 17.95 0.59 1.65
C CYS A 209 17.87 2.03 2.17
N THR A 210 18.13 2.99 1.30
CA THR A 210 18.09 4.43 1.57
C THR A 210 17.30 5.15 0.49
N GLU A 211 16.91 6.38 0.74
CA GLU A 211 16.24 7.22 -0.27
C GLU A 211 17.07 7.36 -1.54
N GLU A 212 18.38 7.59 -1.41
CA GLU A 212 19.29 7.73 -2.55
C GLU A 212 19.29 6.47 -3.41
N SER A 213 19.45 5.28 -2.78
CA SER A 213 19.48 4.00 -3.49
C SER A 213 18.14 3.57 -4.07
N LEU A 214 17.03 4.12 -3.55
CA LEU A 214 15.70 3.93 -4.13
C LEU A 214 15.49 4.85 -5.34
N LEU A 215 15.94 6.11 -5.26
CA LEU A 215 15.81 7.08 -6.35
C LEU A 215 16.68 6.72 -7.56
N ASP A 216 17.89 6.25 -7.35
CA ASP A 216 18.80 5.86 -8.43
C ASP A 216 18.57 4.42 -8.91
N GLY A 217 17.66 3.67 -8.26
CA GLY A 217 17.29 2.31 -8.62
C GLY A 217 18.34 1.24 -8.27
N THR A 218 19.39 1.59 -7.50
CA THR A 218 20.44 0.63 -7.11
C THR A 218 19.97 -0.36 -6.05
N TYR A 219 19.00 0.02 -5.19
CA TYR A 219 18.35 -0.91 -4.26
C TYR A 219 17.25 -1.69 -4.96
N GLU A 220 17.50 -2.97 -5.23
CA GLU A 220 16.63 -3.80 -6.06
C GLU A 220 15.33 -4.27 -5.36
N VAL A 221 15.26 -4.23 -4.02
CA VAL A 221 14.09 -4.70 -3.27
C VAL A 221 13.16 -3.53 -2.99
N GLN A 222 12.58 -2.98 -4.06
CA GLN A 222 11.66 -1.85 -4.02
C GLN A 222 10.37 -2.16 -4.77
N ARG A 223 9.31 -1.39 -4.50
CA ARG A 223 7.97 -1.62 -5.04
C ARG A 223 7.21 -0.33 -5.26
N PRO A 224 6.24 -0.29 -6.18
CA PRO A 224 5.34 0.84 -6.33
C PRO A 224 4.24 0.85 -5.26
N PHE A 225 3.79 2.06 -4.91
CA PHE A 225 2.48 2.30 -4.34
C PHE A 225 1.56 2.83 -5.44
N ILE A 226 0.44 2.17 -5.64
CA ILE A 226 -0.43 2.37 -6.79
C ILE A 226 -1.83 2.75 -6.30
N LEU A 227 -2.35 3.87 -6.81
CA LEU A 227 -3.77 4.25 -6.75
C LEU A 227 -4.50 3.64 -7.94
N MET A 228 -5.72 3.16 -7.72
CA MET A 228 -6.53 2.54 -8.75
C MET A 228 -7.98 3.00 -8.65
N THR A 229 -8.57 3.29 -9.79
CA THR A 229 -10.02 3.49 -9.94
C THR A 229 -10.60 2.46 -10.90
N GLN A 230 -11.90 2.22 -10.88
CA GLN A 230 -12.54 1.30 -11.82
C GLN A 230 -12.46 1.87 -13.25
N SER A 231 -11.91 1.09 -14.18
CA SER A 231 -11.74 1.52 -15.56
C SER A 231 -13.11 1.71 -16.25
N GLY A 232 -13.25 2.83 -16.95
CA GLY A 232 -14.49 3.16 -17.69
C GLY A 232 -15.67 3.59 -16.81
N ALA A 233 -15.51 3.63 -15.49
CA ALA A 233 -16.52 4.19 -14.58
C ALA A 233 -16.22 5.67 -14.28
N PRO A 234 -17.25 6.50 -14.03
CA PRO A 234 -17.04 7.88 -13.63
C PRO A 234 -16.42 7.94 -12.22
N VAL A 235 -15.31 8.62 -12.09
CA VAL A 235 -14.72 8.96 -10.79
C VAL A 235 -15.48 10.16 -10.22
N SER A 236 -15.82 10.14 -8.91
CA SER A 236 -16.47 11.28 -8.28
C SER A 236 -15.54 12.50 -8.28
N PRO A 237 -16.06 13.74 -8.40
CA PRO A 237 -15.20 14.93 -8.40
C PRO A 237 -14.27 14.99 -7.19
N LEU A 238 -14.77 14.66 -5.99
CA LEU A 238 -13.95 14.66 -4.77
C LEU A 238 -12.85 13.60 -4.81
N ALA A 239 -13.13 12.40 -5.35
CA ALA A 239 -12.11 11.36 -5.49
C ALA A 239 -11.03 11.76 -6.51
N GLN A 240 -11.42 12.44 -7.60
CA GLN A 240 -10.49 12.96 -8.58
C GLN A 240 -9.61 14.07 -7.96
N ASP A 241 -10.21 15.01 -7.22
CA ASP A 241 -9.47 16.07 -6.51
C ASP A 241 -8.45 15.48 -5.53
N PHE A 242 -8.82 14.40 -4.82
CA PHE A 242 -7.89 13.70 -3.93
C PHE A 242 -6.75 13.02 -4.69
N ILE A 243 -7.03 12.34 -5.81
CA ILE A 243 -6.02 11.73 -6.67
C ILE A 243 -5.07 12.80 -7.21
N ASP A 244 -5.61 13.90 -7.72
CA ASP A 244 -4.83 15.02 -8.26
C ASP A 244 -3.93 15.66 -7.18
N PHE A 245 -4.45 15.79 -5.95
CA PHE A 245 -3.66 16.24 -4.79
C PHE A 245 -2.49 15.29 -4.51
N VAL A 246 -2.74 13.97 -4.43
CA VAL A 246 -1.70 12.95 -4.15
C VAL A 246 -0.59 12.98 -5.20
N LEU A 247 -0.94 13.24 -6.46
CA LEU A 247 0.01 13.30 -7.58
C LEU A 247 0.68 14.68 -7.73
N SER A 248 0.21 15.68 -7.00
CA SER A 248 0.70 17.06 -7.13
C SER A 248 2.02 17.28 -6.36
N PRO A 249 2.79 18.33 -6.70
CA PRO A 249 3.95 18.75 -5.91
C PRO A 249 3.64 19.09 -4.44
N ALA A 250 2.38 19.43 -4.12
CA ALA A 250 1.96 19.71 -2.74
C ALA A 250 2.07 18.48 -1.84
N ALA A 251 1.91 17.26 -2.38
CA ALA A 251 2.02 16.01 -1.66
C ALA A 251 3.47 15.56 -1.43
N THR A 252 4.45 16.09 -2.19
CA THR A 252 5.85 15.60 -2.18
C THR A 252 6.44 15.54 -0.77
N GLN A 253 6.33 16.65 -0.02
CA GLN A 253 6.91 16.70 1.33
C GLN A 253 6.17 15.79 2.33
N ILE A 254 4.87 15.58 2.13
CA ILE A 254 4.05 14.68 2.96
C ILE A 254 4.47 13.23 2.73
N ILE A 255 4.60 12.85 1.47
CA ILE A 255 5.04 11.51 1.04
C ILE A 255 6.46 11.24 1.56
N TYR A 256 7.36 12.21 1.40
CA TYR A 256 8.74 12.14 1.91
C TYR A 256 8.79 11.97 3.43
N ASN A 257 8.05 12.77 4.19
CA ASN A 257 7.98 12.67 5.66
C ASN A 257 7.39 11.34 6.14
N ALA A 258 6.60 10.68 5.29
CA ALA A 258 6.10 9.33 5.55
C ALA A 258 7.13 8.23 5.24
N GLY A 259 8.33 8.58 4.72
CA GLY A 259 9.43 7.67 4.46
C GLY A 259 9.33 6.91 3.13
N VAL A 260 8.59 7.46 2.17
CA VAL A 260 8.48 6.95 0.80
C VAL A 260 8.78 8.06 -0.20
N LEU A 261 9.05 7.71 -1.44
CA LEU A 261 9.42 8.66 -2.49
C LEU A 261 8.25 8.85 -3.45
N GLN A 262 7.89 10.11 -3.75
CA GLN A 262 6.88 10.38 -4.77
C GLN A 262 7.39 9.90 -6.13
N ALA A 263 6.53 9.20 -6.87
CA ALA A 263 6.83 8.83 -8.25
C ALA A 263 6.84 10.08 -9.14
N ALA A 264 7.75 10.10 -10.14
CA ALA A 264 7.90 11.21 -11.07
C ALA A 264 6.74 11.27 -12.09
#